data_77ef67d158e25597ded5596aa7da4794
#
_entry.id   77ef67d158e25597ded5596aa7da4794
#
_cell.length_a   1.000
_cell.length_b   1.000
_cell.length_c   1.000
_cell.angle_alpha   90.00
_cell.angle_beta   90.00
_cell.angle_gamma   90.00
#
_symmetry.space_group_name_H-M   'P 1'
#
loop_
_entity.id
_entity.type
_entity.pdbx_description
1 polymer ?
#
loop_
_entity_poly.entity_id
_entity_poly.type
_entity_poly.pdbx_seq_one_letter_code
_entity_poly.pdbx_strand_id
1 'polypeptide(L)'
;TNQTFGQCMKIYTEKNNFPDLSNTKIAIIGVLEGRASVGNYGTGLGLDEVRKELYKLYPGNWPINVADLGDIIEGNTIEDTYFALNELLSFLIKGKIIPIIIGGGQDLTYSNYRAYDKLEQTVNIVAVDNKFDLGSIEDELTSQSYLTP
;
A
#
# COMPACT_ATOMS: atom_id res chain seq x y z
N THR A 1 26.88 -8.02 -10.83
CA THR A 1 26.43 -7.85 -9.43
C THR A 1 25.31 -6.83 -9.45
N ASN A 2 24.13 -7.20 -8.97
CA ASN A 2 23.01 -6.29 -8.85
C ASN A 2 23.36 -5.22 -7.81
N GLN A 3 23.39 -3.97 -8.23
CA GLN A 3 23.85 -2.87 -7.40
C GLN A 3 22.73 -1.98 -6.86
N THR A 4 21.51 -2.12 -7.40
CA THR A 4 20.37 -1.30 -6.99
C THR A 4 19.22 -2.16 -6.49
N PHE A 5 18.38 -1.58 -5.64
CA PHE A 5 17.23 -2.23 -5.04
C PHE A 5 16.27 -2.78 -6.11
N GLY A 6 15.98 -1.98 -7.15
CA GLY A 6 15.14 -2.42 -8.26
C GLY A 6 15.70 -3.62 -9.05
N GLN A 7 17.02 -3.82 -9.07
CA GLN A 7 17.64 -4.99 -9.72
C GLN A 7 17.58 -6.26 -8.85
N CYS A 8 17.31 -6.12 -7.56
CA CYS A 8 17.29 -7.22 -6.60
C CYS A 8 15.89 -7.75 -6.33
N MET A 9 14.84 -7.04 -6.72
CA MET A 9 13.46 -7.43 -6.47
C MET A 9 12.76 -8.02 -7.69
N LYS A 10 11.67 -8.72 -7.45
CA LYS A 10 10.74 -9.14 -8.50
C LYS A 10 9.77 -7.99 -8.78
N ILE A 11 9.65 -7.57 -10.02
CA ILE A 11 8.75 -6.47 -10.41
C ILE A 11 7.71 -6.99 -11.37
N TYR A 12 6.44 -6.80 -11.03
CA TYR A 12 5.33 -7.03 -11.94
C TYR A 12 5.32 -5.92 -13.01
N THR A 13 5.20 -6.34 -14.25
CA THR A 13 4.96 -5.46 -15.41
C THR A 13 3.96 -6.14 -16.32
N GLU A 14 3.28 -5.38 -17.17
CA GLU A 14 2.35 -5.94 -18.17
C GLU A 14 2.98 -7.00 -19.08
N LYS A 15 4.30 -6.97 -19.23
CA LYS A 15 5.06 -7.93 -20.06
C LYS A 15 5.47 -9.20 -19.31
N ASN A 16 5.45 -9.16 -18.00
CA ASN A 16 5.84 -10.26 -17.13
C ASN A 16 4.60 -10.84 -16.46
N ASN A 17 4.60 -12.14 -16.23
CA ASN A 17 3.59 -12.76 -15.37
C ASN A 17 3.67 -12.20 -13.94
N PHE A 18 2.54 -12.29 -13.23
CA PHE A 18 2.51 -11.96 -11.80
C PHE A 18 3.62 -12.73 -11.05
N PRO A 19 4.41 -12.08 -10.21
CA PRO A 19 5.56 -12.72 -9.58
C PRO A 19 5.14 -13.85 -8.63
N ASP A 20 5.92 -14.93 -8.64
CA ASP A 20 5.79 -15.98 -7.61
C ASP A 20 6.17 -15.44 -6.23
N LEU A 21 5.23 -15.49 -5.30
CA LEU A 21 5.36 -14.95 -3.96
C LEU A 21 5.83 -15.97 -2.90
N SER A 22 6.09 -17.21 -3.28
CA SER A 22 6.39 -18.32 -2.34
C SER A 22 7.52 -18.02 -1.35
N ASN A 23 8.50 -17.22 -1.75
CA ASN A 23 9.64 -16.81 -0.91
C ASN A 23 9.66 -15.31 -0.62
N THR A 24 8.62 -14.57 -0.98
CA THR A 24 8.53 -13.12 -0.78
C THR A 24 8.28 -12.82 0.71
N LYS A 25 8.96 -11.81 1.23
CA LYS A 25 8.79 -11.32 2.61
C LYS A 25 8.14 -9.95 2.68
N ILE A 26 8.39 -9.14 1.67
CA ILE A 26 7.85 -7.77 1.57
C ILE A 26 7.23 -7.62 0.19
N ALA A 27 6.02 -7.10 0.12
CA ALA A 27 5.35 -6.74 -1.12
C ALA A 27 5.08 -5.23 -1.17
N ILE A 28 5.53 -4.59 -2.24
CA ILE A 28 5.25 -3.18 -2.53
C ILE A 28 4.01 -3.13 -3.42
N ILE A 29 3.09 -2.23 -3.09
CA ILE A 29 1.83 -2.04 -3.80
C ILE A 29 1.61 -0.55 -3.96
N GLY A 30 1.39 -0.10 -5.18
CA GLY A 30 0.89 1.24 -5.42
C GLY A 30 -0.64 1.29 -5.37
N VAL A 31 -1.21 2.43 -5.01
CA VAL A 31 -2.66 2.65 -5.05
C VAL A 31 -2.95 4.01 -5.66
N LEU A 32 -3.61 4.01 -6.83
CA LEU A 32 -3.96 5.21 -7.59
C LEU A 32 -5.28 5.82 -7.09
N GLU A 33 -5.51 5.89 -5.79
CA GLU A 33 -6.75 6.42 -5.20
C GLU A 33 -6.47 7.73 -4.44
N GLY A 34 -7.10 8.80 -4.86
CA GLY A 34 -6.94 10.11 -4.25
C GLY A 34 -8.26 10.86 -4.03
N ARG A 35 -9.40 10.27 -4.39
CA ARG A 35 -10.71 10.93 -4.33
C ARG A 35 -11.12 11.36 -2.92
N ALA A 36 -10.75 10.61 -1.90
CA ALA A 36 -11.00 10.95 -0.51
C ALA A 36 -9.90 11.81 0.14
N SER A 37 -8.86 12.22 -0.60
CA SER A 37 -7.78 13.07 -0.11
C SER A 37 -8.20 14.53 -0.07
N VAL A 38 -8.76 14.98 1.02
CA VAL A 38 -9.27 16.34 1.18
C VAL A 38 -8.16 17.37 0.97
N GLY A 39 -8.32 18.22 -0.04
CA GLY A 39 -7.34 19.26 -0.40
C GLY A 39 -6.08 18.74 -1.13
N ASN A 40 -5.98 17.45 -1.44
CA ASN A 40 -4.84 16.86 -2.13
C ASN A 40 -5.22 15.68 -3.04
N TYR A 41 -6.12 15.92 -3.98
CA TYR A 41 -6.68 14.88 -4.86
C TYR A 41 -5.67 14.21 -5.82
N GLY A 42 -4.45 14.73 -5.90
CA GLY A 42 -3.37 14.19 -6.73
C GLY A 42 -2.48 13.14 -6.06
N THR A 43 -2.81 12.68 -4.85
CA THR A 43 -1.95 11.77 -4.07
C THR A 43 -1.68 10.43 -4.74
N GLY A 44 -2.57 9.96 -5.59
CA GLY A 44 -2.38 8.73 -6.39
C GLY A 44 -1.46 8.89 -7.60
N LEU A 45 -1.03 10.11 -7.97
CA LEU A 45 -0.33 10.35 -9.24
C LEU A 45 1.20 10.24 -9.15
N GLY A 46 1.77 10.23 -7.94
CA GLY A 46 3.23 10.29 -7.72
C GLY A 46 3.94 8.94 -7.60
N LEU A 47 3.28 7.82 -7.86
CA LEU A 47 3.79 6.48 -7.58
C LEU A 47 5.06 6.15 -8.36
N ASP A 48 5.11 6.51 -9.63
CA ASP A 48 6.25 6.23 -10.50
C ASP A 48 7.51 6.99 -10.05
N GLU A 49 7.37 8.24 -9.62
CA GLU A 49 8.49 9.02 -9.11
C GLU A 49 9.02 8.45 -7.80
N VAL A 50 8.14 7.99 -6.90
CA VAL A 50 8.55 7.30 -5.67
C VAL A 50 9.32 6.02 -6.00
N ARG A 51 8.79 5.18 -6.90
CA ARG A 51 9.47 3.95 -7.33
C ARG A 51 10.81 4.22 -7.99
N LYS A 52 10.87 5.21 -8.86
CA LYS A 52 12.09 5.61 -9.56
C LYS A 52 13.23 5.95 -8.58
N GLU A 53 12.94 6.63 -7.49
CA GLU A 53 13.94 6.92 -6.47
C GLU A 53 14.21 5.70 -5.58
N LEU A 54 13.18 4.96 -5.17
CA LEU A 54 13.31 3.73 -4.38
C LEU A 54 14.19 2.69 -5.09
N TYR A 55 13.99 2.49 -6.38
CA TYR A 55 14.73 1.47 -7.14
C TYR A 55 16.22 1.78 -7.32
N LYS A 56 16.63 3.04 -7.18
CA LYS A 56 18.03 3.45 -7.23
C LYS A 56 18.80 3.18 -5.94
N LEU A 57 18.11 2.97 -4.83
CA LEU A 57 18.72 2.77 -3.53
C LEU A 57 19.61 1.53 -3.52
N TYR A 58 20.61 1.54 -2.65
CA TYR A 58 21.42 0.36 -2.38
C TYR A 58 20.59 -0.64 -1.55
N PRO A 59 20.54 -1.93 -1.95
CA PRO A 59 19.66 -2.91 -1.30
C PRO A 59 20.15 -3.35 0.10
N GLY A 60 21.33 -2.91 0.52
CA GLY A 60 21.95 -3.40 1.75
C GLY A 60 22.49 -4.81 1.62
N ASN A 61 22.90 -5.38 2.75
CA ASN A 61 23.42 -6.74 2.83
C ASN A 61 22.39 -7.74 3.41
N TRP A 62 21.11 -7.37 3.36
CA TRP A 62 20.03 -8.17 3.94
C TRP A 62 19.42 -9.10 2.88
N PRO A 63 19.38 -10.41 3.11
CA PRO A 63 18.78 -11.37 2.16
C PRO A 63 17.25 -11.35 2.26
N ILE A 64 16.62 -10.19 2.02
CA ILE A 64 15.16 -10.05 2.04
C ILE A 64 14.63 -10.08 0.61
N ASN A 65 13.73 -11.02 0.36
CA ASN A 65 13.04 -11.12 -0.93
C ASN A 65 11.88 -10.12 -0.98
N VAL A 66 11.98 -9.16 -1.86
CA VAL A 66 10.97 -8.11 -2.09
C VAL A 66 10.33 -8.33 -3.46
N ALA A 67 9.04 -8.10 -3.56
CA ALA A 67 8.32 -8.03 -4.82
C ALA A 67 7.55 -6.70 -4.92
N ASP A 68 7.60 -6.05 -6.06
CA ASP A 68 6.68 -4.95 -6.39
C ASP A 68 5.56 -5.52 -7.25
N LEU A 69 4.34 -5.39 -6.78
CA LEU A 69 3.15 -6.00 -7.38
C LEU A 69 2.43 -5.07 -8.35
N GLY A 70 3.00 -3.87 -8.60
CA GLY A 70 2.35 -2.86 -9.43
C GLY A 70 1.29 -2.08 -8.67
N ASP A 71 0.28 -1.59 -9.39
CA ASP A 71 -0.68 -0.64 -8.88
C ASP A 71 -2.11 -1.18 -8.89
N ILE A 72 -2.84 -0.88 -7.82
CA ILE A 72 -4.29 -0.92 -7.82
C ILE A 72 -4.78 0.38 -8.45
N ILE A 73 -5.48 0.27 -9.56
CA ILE A 73 -6.11 1.39 -10.24
C ILE A 73 -7.42 1.78 -9.55
N GLU A 74 -7.85 3.02 -9.72
CA GLU A 74 -9.16 3.47 -9.22
C GLU A 74 -10.28 2.58 -9.74
N GLY A 75 -11.12 2.11 -8.81
CA GLY A 75 -12.38 1.44 -9.15
C GLY A 75 -13.45 2.45 -9.62
N ASN A 76 -14.62 1.96 -10.00
CA ASN A 76 -15.74 2.81 -10.35
C ASN A 76 -16.17 3.70 -9.17
N THR A 77 -16.14 3.14 -7.97
CA THR A 77 -16.33 3.86 -6.72
C THR A 77 -15.07 3.77 -5.86
N ILE A 78 -14.98 4.60 -4.83
CA ILE A 78 -13.88 4.54 -3.85
C ILE A 78 -13.91 3.20 -3.11
N GLU A 79 -15.10 2.71 -2.79
CA GLU A 79 -15.33 1.45 -2.10
C GLU A 79 -14.80 0.26 -2.91
N ASP A 80 -14.89 0.30 -4.24
CA ASP A 80 -14.29 -0.74 -5.11
C ASP A 80 -12.77 -0.78 -4.94
N THR A 81 -12.12 0.39 -4.86
CA THR A 81 -10.67 0.48 -4.62
C THR A 81 -10.32 -0.04 -3.22
N TYR A 82 -11.09 0.35 -2.20
CA TYR A 82 -10.89 -0.12 -0.82
C TYR A 82 -11.08 -1.64 -0.72
N PHE A 83 -12.07 -2.18 -1.40
CA PHE A 83 -12.32 -3.62 -1.44
C PHE A 83 -11.13 -4.36 -2.07
N ALA A 84 -10.69 -3.91 -3.25
CA ALA A 84 -9.56 -4.53 -3.95
C ALA A 84 -8.28 -4.50 -3.10
N LEU A 85 -7.98 -3.37 -2.46
CA LEU A 85 -6.84 -3.23 -1.56
C LEU A 85 -6.97 -4.17 -0.35
N ASN A 86 -8.13 -4.21 0.30
CA ASN A 86 -8.37 -5.06 1.48
C ASN A 86 -8.18 -6.56 1.15
N GLU A 87 -8.70 -7.02 0.01
CA GLU A 87 -8.55 -8.41 -0.42
C GLU A 87 -7.08 -8.77 -0.68
N LEU A 88 -6.35 -7.91 -1.39
CA LEU A 88 -4.92 -8.12 -1.64
C LEU A 88 -4.10 -8.13 -0.34
N LEU A 89 -4.35 -7.18 0.55
CA LEU A 89 -3.66 -7.11 1.84
C LEU A 89 -3.95 -8.34 2.71
N SER A 90 -5.23 -8.76 2.79
CA SER A 90 -5.61 -9.97 3.52
C SER A 90 -4.90 -11.22 2.98
N PHE A 91 -4.75 -11.33 1.67
CA PHE A 91 -4.01 -12.43 1.03
C PHE A 91 -2.52 -12.39 1.43
N LEU A 92 -1.88 -11.22 1.35
CA LEU A 92 -0.46 -11.06 1.69
C LEU A 92 -0.18 -11.35 3.16
N ILE A 93 -1.01 -10.80 4.06
CA ILE A 93 -0.88 -10.97 5.51
C ILE A 93 -1.05 -12.46 5.90
N LYS A 94 -2.02 -13.16 5.32
CA LYS A 94 -2.17 -14.63 5.47
C LYS A 94 -0.91 -15.37 5.04
N GLY A 95 -0.28 -14.92 3.95
CA GLY A 95 0.99 -15.46 3.45
C GLY A 95 2.22 -15.04 4.28
N LYS A 96 2.03 -14.29 5.37
CA LYS A 96 3.12 -13.72 6.20
C LYS A 96 4.06 -12.82 5.38
N ILE A 97 3.51 -12.12 4.41
CA ILE A 97 4.19 -11.13 3.59
C ILE A 97 3.81 -9.75 4.14
N ILE A 98 4.81 -8.92 4.41
CA ILE A 98 4.61 -7.56 4.91
C ILE A 98 4.25 -6.67 3.72
N PRO A 99 3.04 -6.08 3.68
CA PRO A 99 2.69 -5.13 2.64
C PRO A 99 3.30 -3.75 2.91
N ILE A 100 3.80 -3.10 1.88
CA ILE A 100 4.18 -1.69 1.86
C ILE A 100 3.31 -1.00 0.82
N ILE A 101 2.45 -0.10 1.26
CA ILE A 101 1.56 0.65 0.39
C ILE A 101 2.23 1.98 0.04
N ILE A 102 2.27 2.32 -1.24
CA ILE A 102 2.78 3.60 -1.74
C ILE A 102 1.62 4.36 -2.36
N GLY A 103 1.47 5.61 -1.96
CA GLY A 103 0.53 6.55 -2.55
C GLY A 103 -0.92 6.33 -2.15
N GLY A 104 -1.76 7.12 -2.79
CA GLY A 104 -3.14 7.29 -2.41
C GLY A 104 -3.32 8.24 -1.21
N GLY A 105 -4.55 8.41 -0.81
CA GLY A 105 -4.91 9.18 0.37
C GLY A 105 -4.64 8.42 1.67
N GLN A 106 -4.55 9.14 2.78
CA GLN A 106 -4.39 8.51 4.10
C GLN A 106 -5.61 7.70 4.55
N ASP A 107 -6.76 7.90 3.94
CA ASP A 107 -7.97 7.07 4.07
C ASP A 107 -7.70 5.59 3.79
N LEU A 108 -6.72 5.26 2.94
CA LEU A 108 -6.29 3.89 2.68
C LEU A 108 -5.73 3.17 3.92
N THR A 109 -5.33 3.91 4.95
CA THR A 109 -4.92 3.36 6.24
C THR A 109 -6.05 2.55 6.88
N TYR A 110 -7.29 2.98 6.71
CA TYR A 110 -8.45 2.23 7.17
C TYR A 110 -8.59 0.87 6.46
N SER A 111 -8.43 0.83 5.14
CA SER A 111 -8.43 -0.43 4.40
C SER A 111 -7.31 -1.37 4.83
N ASN A 112 -6.13 -0.81 5.15
CA ASN A 112 -5.02 -1.59 5.69
C ASN A 112 -5.36 -2.18 7.07
N TYR A 113 -5.90 -1.38 7.98
CA TYR A 113 -6.37 -1.84 9.29
C TYR A 113 -7.43 -2.96 9.15
N ARG A 114 -8.43 -2.76 8.29
CA ARG A 114 -9.51 -3.73 8.06
C ARG A 114 -9.01 -5.09 7.58
N ALA A 115 -7.89 -5.13 6.87
CA ALA A 115 -7.29 -6.40 6.44
C ALA A 115 -6.76 -7.23 7.61
N TYR A 116 -6.21 -6.60 8.65
CA TYR A 116 -5.82 -7.27 9.88
C TYR A 116 -7.02 -7.65 10.74
N ASP A 117 -7.99 -6.75 10.87
CA ASP A 117 -9.25 -6.99 11.59
C ASP A 117 -10.01 -8.20 11.02
N LYS A 118 -10.14 -8.30 9.70
CA LYS A 118 -10.72 -9.44 8.99
C LYS A 118 -10.02 -10.78 9.32
N LEU A 119 -8.76 -10.72 9.71
CA LEU A 119 -7.95 -11.87 10.11
C LEU A 119 -7.91 -12.07 11.63
N GLU A 120 -8.75 -11.35 12.38
CA GLU A 120 -8.83 -11.40 13.85
C GLU A 120 -7.47 -11.09 14.51
N GLN A 121 -6.67 -10.22 13.89
CA GLN A 121 -5.36 -9.81 14.42
C GLN A 121 -5.46 -8.46 15.12
N THR A 122 -5.04 -8.42 16.37
CA THR A 122 -4.85 -7.16 17.09
C THR A 122 -3.59 -6.47 16.61
N VAL A 123 -3.69 -5.20 16.20
CA VAL A 123 -2.58 -4.40 15.73
C VAL A 123 -2.47 -3.09 16.49
N ASN A 124 -1.25 -2.57 16.62
CA ASN A 124 -1.00 -1.21 17.07
C ASN A 124 -0.73 -0.35 15.83
N ILE A 125 -1.32 0.84 15.79
CA ILE A 125 -1.10 1.80 14.72
C ILE A 125 -0.15 2.89 15.24
N VAL A 126 0.90 3.18 14.48
CA VAL A 126 1.79 4.32 14.70
C VAL A 126 1.65 5.24 13.49
N ALA A 127 1.14 6.44 13.71
CA ALA A 127 1.04 7.47 12.68
C ALA A 127 2.18 8.49 12.83
N VAL A 128 2.83 8.84 11.71
CA VAL A 128 3.78 9.95 11.62
C VAL A 128 3.12 11.01 10.77
N ASP A 129 2.49 11.97 11.41
CA ASP A 129 1.67 12.99 10.78
C ASP A 129 1.84 14.34 11.49
N ASN A 130 1.43 15.44 10.84
CA ASN A 130 1.45 16.78 11.42
C ASN A 130 0.18 17.10 12.23
N LYS A 131 -0.85 16.25 12.18
CA LYS A 131 -2.12 16.39 12.90
C LYS A 131 -2.74 15.03 13.20
N PHE A 132 -3.75 15.01 14.06
CA PHE A 132 -4.59 13.85 14.30
C PHE A 132 -5.80 13.92 13.37
N ASP A 133 -5.94 12.93 12.49
CA ASP A 133 -7.06 12.83 11.56
C ASP A 133 -8.20 12.01 12.20
N LEU A 134 -8.77 12.60 13.25
CA LEU A 134 -9.91 12.07 13.99
C LEU A 134 -11.18 12.72 13.44
N GLY A 135 -12.03 11.93 12.80
CA GLY A 135 -13.38 12.32 12.41
C GLY A 135 -14.40 12.00 13.52
N SER A 136 -15.67 12.20 13.25
CA SER A 136 -16.76 11.64 14.02
C SER A 136 -17.27 10.35 13.36
N ILE A 137 -17.98 9.50 14.14
CA ILE A 137 -18.56 8.23 13.63
C ILE A 137 -19.57 8.47 12.50
N GLU A 138 -20.10 9.69 12.40
CA GLU A 138 -21.09 10.09 11.39
C GLU A 138 -20.43 10.66 10.11
N ASP A 139 -19.12 10.92 10.12
CA ASP A 139 -18.41 11.49 9.00
C ASP A 139 -18.09 10.41 7.95
N GLU A 140 -18.09 10.80 6.69
CA GLU A 140 -17.56 9.94 5.62
C GLU A 140 -16.04 9.68 5.83
N LEU A 141 -15.60 8.50 5.44
CA LEU A 141 -14.18 8.16 5.48
C LEU A 141 -13.38 9.02 4.50
N THR A 142 -12.45 9.81 5.02
CA THR A 142 -11.55 10.67 4.25
C THR A 142 -10.13 10.59 4.80
N SER A 143 -9.19 11.25 4.11
CA SER A 143 -7.82 11.42 4.60
C SER A 143 -7.72 12.19 5.92
N GLN A 144 -8.80 12.84 6.37
CA GLN A 144 -8.86 13.62 7.62
C GLN A 144 -9.67 12.94 8.73
N SER A 145 -10.22 11.75 8.50
CA SER A 145 -11.09 11.04 9.43
C SER A 145 -10.74 9.55 9.60
N TYR A 146 -9.68 9.07 9.02
CA TYR A 146 -9.35 7.64 8.91
C TYR A 146 -9.04 6.92 10.23
N LEU A 147 -8.85 7.65 11.32
CA LEU A 147 -8.58 7.07 12.66
C LEU A 147 -9.83 6.82 13.50
N THR A 148 -11.02 7.14 12.99
CA THR A 148 -12.26 7.09 13.79
C THR A 148 -13.39 6.27 13.16
N PRO A 149 -13.26 5.53 12.08
CA PRO A 149 -14.37 4.75 11.55
C PRO A 149 -14.75 3.56 12.41
#